data_abc59f638c51b485e25ec12855eed1b2
#
_entry.id   abc59f638c51b485e25ec12855eed1b2
#
_cell.length_a   1.000
_cell.length_b   1.000
_cell.length_c   1.000
_cell.angle_alpha   90.00
_cell.angle_beta   90.00
_cell.angle_gamma   90.00
#
_symmetry.space_group_name_H-M   'P 1'
#
loop_
_entity.id
_entity.type
_entity.pdbx_description
1 polymer ?
#
loop_
_entity_poly.entity_id
_entity_poly.type
_entity_poly.pdbx_seq_one_letter_code
_entity_poly.pdbx_strand_id
1 'polypeptide(L)'
;MIIICATGTLATVSRELDWLVNPMLRVDPSDRPIAWGEMIKNYQESYPGGDLSYIEAPLYRNFASLGLMINEDQLMRRVFFNPYTGEVLGDLPWYASIQRFLRDLHRFLLIPFGIGLYIVSSFGFVLIASLITGLVVYKKWWQGWFRLRVNRTKRIFFGDLHRLAGVWSIWFLMIIGATGAWYFVERAGNDLNDAFIYPGPKIDVDPQTDAKSPIISVDNAIATAQSKISSLDIKMIMLPRITKETVSPYRIEGQVSTLLVRNRANQVLVHPFRAEAIGVSDSRTSSLSKRLFESVDPLHFGDFGGLLSKLIYFSFGALTVVMSVSGLWMWQRRNKALEEKGLAYQSMGSIKYISLGIVTGSIIVGSIAIYVVTFQGI
;
A
#
# COMPACT_ATOMS: atom_id res chain seq x y z
N MET A 1 -2.99 10.16 -14.78
CA MET A 1 -1.55 9.84 -14.74
C MET A 1 -0.75 10.74 -13.78
N ILE A 2 -0.66 12.08 -13.95
CA ILE A 2 0.15 12.95 -13.06
C ILE A 2 -0.21 12.78 -11.58
N ILE A 3 -1.50 12.83 -11.23
CA ILE A 3 -1.96 12.66 -9.84
C ILE A 3 -1.56 11.28 -9.31
N ILE A 4 -1.79 10.23 -10.09
CA ILE A 4 -1.45 8.85 -9.68
C ILE A 4 0.06 8.73 -9.47
N CYS A 5 0.90 9.22 -10.38
CA CYS A 5 2.34 9.20 -10.22
C CYS A 5 2.81 10.02 -9.01
N ALA A 6 2.26 11.22 -8.81
CA ALA A 6 2.65 12.10 -7.70
C ALA A 6 2.24 11.51 -6.34
N THR A 7 1.00 11.02 -6.23
CA THR A 7 0.51 10.41 -4.98
C THR A 7 1.21 9.09 -4.68
N GLY A 8 1.48 8.26 -5.70
CA GLY A 8 2.28 7.04 -5.54
C GLY A 8 3.71 7.34 -5.08
N THR A 9 4.35 8.35 -5.66
CA THR A 9 5.69 8.80 -5.23
C THR A 9 5.70 9.21 -3.76
N LEU A 10 4.75 10.05 -3.34
CA LEU A 10 4.64 10.47 -1.95
C LEU A 10 4.24 9.32 -1.02
N ALA A 11 3.42 8.39 -1.50
CA ALA A 11 2.97 7.23 -0.72
C ALA A 11 4.14 6.31 -0.31
N THR A 12 5.23 6.24 -1.10
CA THR A 12 6.41 5.42 -0.75
C THR A 12 7.05 5.81 0.58
N VAL A 13 7.02 7.09 0.93
CA VAL A 13 7.63 7.65 2.17
C VAL A 13 6.57 8.21 3.13
N SER A 14 5.31 7.90 2.92
CA SER A 14 4.20 8.52 3.66
C SER A 14 4.16 8.14 5.15
N ARG A 15 4.64 6.95 5.54
CA ARG A 15 4.77 6.56 6.94
C ARG A 15 5.85 7.37 7.65
N GLU A 16 6.95 7.66 6.96
CA GLU A 16 8.02 8.53 7.44
C GLU A 16 7.55 9.99 7.55
N LEU A 17 6.70 10.44 6.61
CA LEU A 17 6.07 11.76 6.70
C LEU A 17 5.12 11.85 7.91
N ASP A 18 4.30 10.83 8.15
CA ASP A 18 3.46 10.77 9.36
C ASP A 18 4.32 10.85 10.63
N TRP A 19 5.43 10.11 10.68
CA TRP A 19 6.35 10.12 11.82
C TRP A 19 6.98 11.51 12.05
N LEU A 20 7.29 12.23 10.98
CA LEU A 20 7.85 13.60 11.08
C LEU A 20 6.85 14.62 11.64
N VAL A 21 5.57 14.48 11.31
CA VAL A 21 4.54 15.47 11.70
C VAL A 21 3.78 15.09 12.96
N ASN A 22 3.75 13.80 13.32
CA ASN A 22 2.99 13.33 14.48
C ASN A 22 3.92 12.78 15.57
N PRO A 23 4.07 13.51 16.71
CA PRO A 23 4.90 13.06 17.83
C PRO A 23 4.48 11.72 18.44
N MET A 24 3.18 11.38 18.39
CA MET A 24 2.63 10.11 18.89
C MET A 24 3.24 8.87 18.23
N LEU A 25 3.80 9.03 17.02
CA LEU A 25 4.46 7.93 16.30
C LEU A 25 5.92 7.74 16.67
N ARG A 26 6.47 8.56 17.58
CA ARG A 26 7.88 8.55 17.96
C ARG A 26 8.07 7.87 19.29
N VAL A 27 8.95 6.88 19.31
CA VAL A 27 9.35 6.17 20.51
C VAL A 27 10.87 6.10 20.60
N ASP A 28 11.40 6.03 21.81
CA ASP A 28 12.83 5.82 22.00
C ASP A 28 13.18 4.37 21.65
N PRO A 29 14.19 4.15 20.81
CA PRO A 29 14.63 2.79 20.46
C PRO A 29 15.10 2.02 21.69
N SER A 30 14.71 0.74 21.75
CA SER A 30 15.13 -0.16 22.83
C SER A 30 15.58 -1.49 22.25
N ASP A 31 16.45 -2.22 22.96
CA ASP A 31 16.84 -3.59 22.63
C ASP A 31 15.89 -4.65 23.19
N ARG A 32 14.85 -4.21 23.88
CA ARG A 32 13.79 -5.11 24.36
C ARG A 32 13.01 -5.70 23.19
N PRO A 33 12.55 -6.94 23.32
CA PRO A 33 11.60 -7.53 22.36
C PRO A 33 10.29 -6.73 22.32
N ILE A 34 9.53 -6.91 21.25
CA ILE A 34 8.21 -6.30 21.11
C ILE A 34 7.27 -6.93 22.16
N ALA A 35 6.63 -6.08 22.96
CA ALA A 35 5.77 -6.47 24.07
C ALA A 35 4.32 -6.69 23.60
N TRP A 36 4.08 -7.69 22.74
CA TRP A 36 2.79 -7.95 22.11
C TRP A 36 1.65 -8.14 23.13
N GLY A 37 1.90 -8.94 24.18
CA GLY A 37 0.92 -9.19 25.23
C GLY A 37 0.55 -7.93 25.99
N GLU A 38 1.54 -7.11 26.37
CA GLU A 38 1.32 -5.87 27.08
C GLU A 38 0.55 -4.83 26.23
N MET A 39 0.82 -4.76 24.91
CA MET A 39 0.04 -3.89 24.02
C MET A 39 -1.44 -4.24 24.02
N ILE A 40 -1.78 -5.53 23.96
CA ILE A 40 -3.18 -5.98 23.98
C ILE A 40 -3.83 -5.74 25.33
N LYS A 41 -3.12 -6.05 26.42
CA LYS A 41 -3.59 -5.81 27.78
C LYS A 41 -3.90 -4.33 28.02
N ASN A 42 -2.93 -3.45 27.75
CA ASN A 42 -3.06 -2.00 27.94
C ASN A 42 -4.15 -1.40 27.01
N TYR A 43 -4.31 -1.98 25.80
CA TYR A 43 -5.42 -1.63 24.93
C TYR A 43 -6.78 -1.94 25.56
N GLN A 44 -6.96 -3.14 26.10
CA GLN A 44 -8.22 -3.56 26.74
C GLN A 44 -8.57 -2.69 27.96
N GLU A 45 -7.56 -2.24 28.69
CA GLU A 45 -7.72 -1.33 29.82
C GLU A 45 -8.09 0.09 29.37
N SER A 46 -7.51 0.57 28.26
CA SER A 46 -7.71 1.93 27.73
C SER A 46 -8.99 2.07 26.91
N TYR A 47 -9.42 1.01 26.23
CA TYR A 47 -10.57 0.98 25.31
C TYR A 47 -11.46 -0.25 25.58
N PRO A 48 -12.17 -0.32 26.70
CA PRO A 48 -12.89 -1.52 27.11
C PRO A 48 -14.00 -1.96 26.16
N GLY A 49 -14.56 -1.04 25.36
CA GLY A 49 -15.58 -1.33 24.34
C GLY A 49 -15.05 -1.42 22.89
N GLY A 50 -13.75 -1.28 22.71
CA GLY A 50 -13.14 -1.29 21.38
C GLY A 50 -12.80 -2.70 20.89
N ASP A 51 -13.00 -2.95 19.59
CA ASP A 51 -12.59 -4.19 18.90
C ASP A 51 -11.25 -3.98 18.19
N LEU A 52 -10.18 -4.55 18.74
CA LEU A 52 -8.84 -4.49 18.15
C LEU A 52 -8.68 -5.61 17.11
N SER A 53 -8.61 -5.24 15.85
CA SER A 53 -8.56 -6.20 14.73
C SER A 53 -7.16 -6.77 14.49
N TYR A 54 -6.13 -5.91 14.53
CA TYR A 54 -4.73 -6.32 14.36
C TYR A 54 -3.75 -5.33 14.99
N ILE A 55 -2.52 -5.78 15.19
CA ILE A 55 -1.37 -4.95 15.56
C ILE A 55 -0.24 -5.23 14.58
N GLU A 56 0.40 -4.16 14.09
CA GLU A 56 1.63 -4.19 13.28
C GLU A 56 2.86 -3.92 14.15
N ALA A 57 3.95 -4.61 13.90
CA ALA A 57 5.27 -4.26 14.42
C ALA A 57 5.67 -2.84 14.01
N PRO A 58 6.55 -2.16 14.76
CA PRO A 58 7.05 -0.86 14.35
C PRO A 58 7.78 -0.96 13.01
N LEU A 59 7.61 0.05 12.14
CA LEU A 59 8.28 0.09 10.84
C LEU A 59 9.81 0.15 10.99
N TYR A 60 10.27 0.97 11.93
CA TYR A 60 11.66 1.10 12.37
C TYR A 60 11.69 1.16 13.90
N ARG A 61 12.86 0.93 14.51
CA ARG A 61 13.03 0.86 15.98
C ARG A 61 12.55 2.11 16.74
N ASN A 62 12.50 3.26 16.09
CA ASN A 62 12.05 4.53 16.66
C ASN A 62 10.60 4.89 16.29
N PHE A 63 9.83 3.90 15.76
CA PHE A 63 8.41 4.07 15.43
C PHE A 63 7.52 3.36 16.45
N ALA A 64 6.34 3.93 16.68
CA ALA A 64 5.28 3.24 17.40
C ALA A 64 4.77 2.05 16.61
N SER A 65 4.32 1.00 17.30
CA SER A 65 3.45 -0.04 16.75
C SER A 65 2.07 0.52 16.47
N LEU A 66 1.39 -0.04 15.46
CA LEU A 66 0.09 0.43 15.01
C LEU A 66 -0.95 -0.68 15.13
N GLY A 67 -2.09 -0.38 15.75
CA GLY A 67 -3.27 -1.23 15.73
C GLY A 67 -4.41 -0.61 14.94
N LEU A 68 -5.26 -1.46 14.36
CA LEU A 68 -6.56 -1.06 13.84
C LEU A 68 -7.62 -1.45 14.86
N MET A 69 -8.39 -0.48 15.32
CA MET A 69 -9.54 -0.71 16.18
C MET A 69 -10.84 -0.18 15.55
N ILE A 70 -11.93 -0.80 15.95
CA ILE A 70 -13.29 -0.28 15.77
C ILE A 70 -13.75 0.13 17.17
N ASN A 71 -14.06 1.42 17.34
CA ASN A 71 -14.51 1.92 18.64
C ASN A 71 -16.00 1.59 18.90
N GLU A 72 -16.51 1.99 20.05
CA GLU A 72 -17.92 1.76 20.44
C GLU A 72 -18.93 2.38 19.46
N ASP A 73 -18.58 3.51 18.82
CA ASP A 73 -19.39 4.18 17.81
C ASP A 73 -19.28 3.53 16.41
N GLN A 74 -18.65 2.35 16.29
CA GLN A 74 -18.39 1.62 15.05
C GLN A 74 -17.46 2.37 14.09
N LEU A 75 -16.65 3.30 14.59
CA LEU A 75 -15.68 4.05 13.78
C LEU A 75 -14.33 3.36 13.76
N MET A 76 -13.74 3.28 12.57
CA MET A 76 -12.38 2.79 12.41
C MET A 76 -11.38 3.83 12.91
N ARG A 77 -10.48 3.42 13.80
CA ARG A 77 -9.41 4.24 14.36
C ARG A 77 -8.08 3.50 14.31
N ARG A 78 -7.01 4.24 14.32
CA ARG A 78 -5.64 3.74 14.39
C ARG A 78 -5.11 4.03 15.78
N VAL A 79 -4.81 3.01 16.55
CA VAL A 79 -4.22 3.12 17.88
C VAL A 79 -2.71 2.89 17.79
N PHE A 80 -1.96 3.65 18.56
CA PHE A 80 -0.50 3.61 18.58
C PHE A 80 0.02 3.15 19.92
N PHE A 81 1.04 2.30 19.89
CA PHE A 81 1.64 1.71 21.07
C PHE A 81 3.15 1.94 21.10
N ASN A 82 3.70 2.11 22.30
CA ASN A 82 5.13 1.89 22.48
C ASN A 82 5.41 0.38 22.34
N PRO A 83 6.16 -0.06 21.32
CA PRO A 83 6.38 -1.49 21.07
C PRO A 83 7.15 -2.20 22.19
N TYR A 84 7.89 -1.46 23.01
CA TYR A 84 8.78 -2.01 24.03
C TYR A 84 8.18 -2.06 25.45
N THR A 85 7.20 -1.22 25.73
CA THR A 85 6.51 -1.14 27.01
C THR A 85 5.05 -1.60 26.95
N GLY A 86 4.48 -1.66 25.73
CA GLY A 86 3.07 -1.93 25.52
C GLY A 86 2.15 -0.74 25.81
N GLU A 87 2.70 0.41 26.23
CA GLU A 87 1.94 1.62 26.56
C GLU A 87 1.13 2.13 25.35
N VAL A 88 -0.13 2.49 25.59
CA VAL A 88 -0.99 3.14 24.60
C VAL A 88 -0.61 4.62 24.50
N LEU A 89 -0.10 5.04 23.35
CA LEU A 89 0.33 6.42 23.11
C LEU A 89 -0.83 7.33 22.66
N GLY A 90 -1.94 6.74 22.24
CA GLY A 90 -3.15 7.40 21.80
C GLY A 90 -3.70 6.81 20.50
N ASP A 91 -4.71 7.46 19.94
CA ASP A 91 -5.35 7.02 18.73
C ASP A 91 -5.76 8.16 17.80
N LEU A 92 -5.96 7.85 16.53
CA LEU A 92 -6.39 8.79 15.49
C LEU A 92 -7.53 8.19 14.66
N PRO A 93 -8.45 9.02 14.14
CA PRO A 93 -9.38 8.61 13.11
C PRO A 93 -8.65 7.99 11.91
N TRP A 94 -9.29 7.04 11.23
CA TRP A 94 -8.67 6.28 10.13
C TRP A 94 -7.99 7.15 9.07
N TYR A 95 -8.65 8.25 8.66
CA TYR A 95 -8.14 9.15 7.62
C TYR A 95 -7.29 10.33 8.14
N ALA A 96 -7.07 10.44 9.44
CA ALA A 96 -6.27 11.54 10.03
C ALA A 96 -4.76 11.32 9.87
N SER A 97 -4.30 10.64 8.83
CA SER A 97 -2.88 10.46 8.55
C SER A 97 -2.56 10.72 7.08
N ILE A 98 -1.38 11.27 6.83
CA ILE A 98 -0.84 11.51 5.49
C ILE A 98 -0.76 10.20 4.71
N GLN A 99 -0.28 9.15 5.37
CA GLN A 99 -0.14 7.82 4.77
C GLN A 99 -1.48 7.29 4.25
N ARG A 100 -2.53 7.37 5.05
CA ARG A 100 -3.81 6.83 4.63
C ARG A 100 -4.43 7.63 3.49
N PHE A 101 -4.39 8.97 3.61
CA PHE A 101 -4.88 9.86 2.57
C PHE A 101 -4.16 9.63 1.23
N LEU A 102 -2.81 9.65 1.23
CA LEU A 102 -2.02 9.47 0.00
C LEU A 102 -2.21 8.08 -0.61
N ARG A 103 -2.25 7.04 0.25
CA ARG A 103 -2.47 5.67 -0.20
C ARG A 103 -3.82 5.50 -0.87
N ASP A 104 -4.89 6.01 -0.30
CA ASP A 104 -6.24 5.83 -0.81
C ASP A 104 -6.47 6.71 -2.04
N LEU A 105 -5.91 7.92 -2.07
CA LEU A 105 -5.90 8.76 -3.27
C LEU A 105 -5.13 8.10 -4.42
N HIS A 106 -4.00 7.46 -4.14
CA HIS A 106 -3.24 6.73 -5.16
C HIS A 106 -3.95 5.47 -5.62
N ARG A 107 -4.53 4.70 -4.69
CA ARG A 107 -5.04 3.36 -4.95
C ARG A 107 -6.40 3.36 -5.65
N PHE A 108 -7.28 4.30 -5.33
CA PHE A 108 -8.64 4.35 -5.86
C PHE A 108 -9.22 5.76 -6.04
N LEU A 109 -8.39 6.82 -6.03
CA LEU A 109 -8.79 8.22 -6.25
C LEU A 109 -9.89 8.70 -5.29
N LEU A 110 -9.99 8.12 -4.09
CA LEU A 110 -11.04 8.40 -3.09
C LEU A 110 -12.49 8.20 -3.59
N ILE A 111 -12.68 7.47 -4.68
CA ILE A 111 -13.99 7.01 -5.16
C ILE A 111 -14.27 5.60 -4.63
N PRO A 112 -15.48 5.03 -4.79
CA PRO A 112 -15.77 3.68 -4.30
C PRO A 112 -14.70 2.67 -4.71
N PHE A 113 -14.17 1.93 -3.72
CA PHE A 113 -12.96 1.12 -3.84
C PHE A 113 -12.93 0.20 -5.06
N GLY A 114 -14.02 -0.52 -5.33
CA GLY A 114 -14.09 -1.45 -6.46
C GLY A 114 -13.84 -0.76 -7.80
N ILE A 115 -14.56 0.33 -8.08
CA ILE A 115 -14.43 1.10 -9.33
C ILE A 115 -13.08 1.82 -9.39
N GLY A 116 -12.70 2.47 -8.29
CA GLY A 116 -11.46 3.24 -8.23
C GLY A 116 -10.22 2.40 -8.46
N LEU A 117 -10.19 1.19 -7.90
CA LEU A 117 -9.07 0.27 -8.09
C LEU A 117 -8.93 -0.15 -9.56
N TYR A 118 -10.03 -0.45 -10.27
CA TYR A 118 -9.99 -0.74 -11.71
C TYR A 118 -9.48 0.44 -12.53
N ILE A 119 -9.96 1.66 -12.24
CA ILE A 119 -9.50 2.87 -12.94
C ILE A 119 -8.01 3.07 -12.74
N VAL A 120 -7.53 3.05 -11.50
CA VAL A 120 -6.12 3.32 -11.20
C VAL A 120 -5.21 2.23 -11.74
N SER A 121 -5.55 0.96 -11.53
CA SER A 121 -4.73 -0.16 -11.99
C SER A 121 -4.68 -0.29 -13.52
N SER A 122 -5.72 0.16 -14.25
CA SER A 122 -5.71 0.23 -15.71
C SER A 122 -4.59 1.14 -16.26
N PHE A 123 -4.15 2.14 -15.49
CA PHE A 123 -3.02 2.98 -15.87
C PHE A 123 -1.68 2.22 -15.90
N GLY A 124 -1.59 1.04 -15.27
CA GLY A 124 -0.46 0.14 -15.42
C GLY A 124 -0.25 -0.28 -16.88
N PHE A 125 -1.32 -0.65 -17.59
CA PHE A 125 -1.26 -0.99 -19.02
C PHE A 125 -0.87 0.23 -19.87
N VAL A 126 -1.42 1.41 -19.55
CA VAL A 126 -1.06 2.66 -20.25
C VAL A 126 0.42 2.98 -20.05
N LEU A 127 0.96 2.74 -18.85
CA LEU A 127 2.37 2.98 -18.55
C LEU A 127 3.28 2.04 -19.34
N ILE A 128 2.94 0.74 -19.39
CA ILE A 128 3.67 -0.26 -20.19
C ILE A 128 3.62 0.11 -21.69
N ALA A 129 2.43 0.43 -22.20
CA ALA A 129 2.29 0.84 -23.61
C ALA A 129 3.11 2.11 -23.93
N SER A 130 3.14 3.07 -23.01
CA SER A 130 3.94 4.29 -23.13
C SER A 130 5.45 3.99 -23.11
N LEU A 131 5.89 3.06 -22.28
CA LEU A 131 7.29 2.61 -22.23
C LEU A 131 7.70 1.95 -23.55
N ILE A 132 6.91 0.99 -24.03
CA ILE A 132 7.17 0.26 -25.28
C ILE A 132 7.23 1.24 -26.45
N THR A 133 6.23 2.12 -26.60
CA THR A 133 6.19 3.11 -27.68
C THR A 133 7.35 4.09 -27.59
N GLY A 134 7.74 4.51 -26.38
CA GLY A 134 8.90 5.35 -26.14
C GLY A 134 10.20 4.70 -26.63
N LEU A 135 10.41 3.42 -26.34
CA LEU A 135 11.59 2.65 -26.79
C LEU A 135 11.59 2.43 -28.30
N VAL A 136 10.44 2.15 -28.90
CA VAL A 136 10.30 1.96 -30.36
C VAL A 136 10.56 3.26 -31.12
N VAL A 137 10.01 4.38 -30.64
CA VAL A 137 10.18 5.69 -31.29
C VAL A 137 11.60 6.21 -31.11
N TYR A 138 12.18 6.04 -29.92
CA TYR A 138 13.53 6.49 -29.62
C TYR A 138 14.56 5.36 -29.79
N LYS A 139 14.79 4.95 -31.05
CA LYS A 139 15.63 3.78 -31.42
C LYS A 139 17.05 3.77 -30.85
N LYS A 140 17.61 4.94 -30.52
CA LYS A 140 18.97 5.06 -29.96
C LYS A 140 18.93 5.59 -28.51
N TRP A 141 17.97 5.11 -27.70
CA TRP A 141 17.76 5.56 -26.33
C TRP A 141 19.02 5.45 -25.45
N TRP A 142 19.87 4.44 -25.67
CA TRP A 142 21.14 4.27 -24.96
C TRP A 142 22.17 5.38 -25.21
N GLN A 143 22.03 6.20 -26.27
CA GLN A 143 22.89 7.36 -26.52
C GLN A 143 22.44 8.62 -25.78
N GLY A 144 21.30 8.57 -25.11
CA GLY A 144 20.67 9.72 -24.45
C GLY A 144 20.93 9.85 -22.95
N TRP A 145 21.74 8.97 -22.35
CA TRP A 145 21.88 8.84 -20.90
C TRP A 145 22.31 10.11 -20.15
N PHE A 146 23.12 11.00 -20.77
CA PHE A 146 23.68 12.18 -20.09
C PHE A 146 23.51 13.46 -20.88
N ARG A 147 22.63 13.49 -21.88
CA ARG A 147 22.48 14.65 -22.74
C ARG A 147 21.34 15.56 -22.30
N LEU A 148 21.68 16.65 -21.57
CA LEU A 148 20.75 17.71 -21.15
C LEU A 148 21.31 19.08 -21.59
N ARG A 149 20.62 19.75 -22.51
CA ARG A 149 21.02 21.05 -23.06
C ARG A 149 20.32 22.19 -22.32
N VAL A 150 20.95 22.70 -21.27
CA VAL A 150 20.37 23.73 -20.37
C VAL A 150 20.37 25.14 -21.05
N ASN A 151 21.34 25.43 -21.92
CA ASN A 151 21.51 26.74 -22.55
C ASN A 151 20.81 26.85 -23.92
N ARG A 152 19.66 26.20 -24.10
CA ARG A 152 18.87 26.22 -25.33
C ARG A 152 17.42 26.65 -25.02
N THR A 153 16.58 26.66 -26.04
CA THR A 153 15.15 27.01 -25.87
C THR A 153 14.46 26.08 -24.86
N LYS A 154 13.44 26.60 -24.15
CA LYS A 154 12.62 25.80 -23.18
C LYS A 154 12.12 24.49 -23.77
N ARG A 155 11.74 24.49 -25.07
CA ARG A 155 11.29 23.29 -25.78
C ARG A 155 12.37 22.21 -25.85
N ILE A 156 13.62 22.60 -26.15
CA ILE A 156 14.76 21.68 -26.22
C ILE A 156 15.08 21.15 -24.80
N PHE A 157 15.09 22.03 -23.80
CA PHE A 157 15.34 21.65 -22.43
C PHE A 157 14.32 20.63 -21.91
N PHE A 158 13.01 20.90 -22.01
CA PHE A 158 11.97 19.97 -21.56
C PHE A 158 11.94 18.68 -22.38
N GLY A 159 12.26 18.72 -23.67
CA GLY A 159 12.41 17.52 -24.49
C GLY A 159 13.58 16.63 -24.04
N ASP A 160 14.73 17.25 -23.74
CA ASP A 160 15.90 16.55 -23.22
C ASP A 160 15.64 15.99 -21.81
N LEU A 161 14.99 16.77 -20.94
CA LEU A 161 14.62 16.37 -19.59
C LEU A 161 13.66 15.18 -19.60
N HIS A 162 12.60 15.22 -20.42
CA HIS A 162 11.65 14.12 -20.59
C HIS A 162 12.36 12.84 -21.04
N ARG A 163 13.24 12.95 -22.04
CA ARG A 163 14.00 11.83 -22.56
C ARG A 163 14.97 11.25 -21.53
N LEU A 164 15.72 12.12 -20.84
CA LEU A 164 16.69 11.72 -19.82
C LEU A 164 15.99 10.98 -18.67
N ALA A 165 14.94 11.59 -18.11
CA ALA A 165 14.13 10.98 -17.06
C ALA A 165 13.54 9.64 -17.51
N GLY A 166 13.06 9.55 -18.78
CA GLY A 166 12.54 8.32 -19.37
C GLY A 166 13.56 7.20 -19.44
N VAL A 167 14.75 7.50 -19.96
CA VAL A 167 15.83 6.50 -20.11
C VAL A 167 16.29 5.98 -18.74
N TRP A 168 16.44 6.84 -17.75
CA TRP A 168 16.86 6.44 -16.42
C TRP A 168 15.79 5.64 -15.68
N SER A 169 14.52 5.90 -15.98
CA SER A 169 13.39 5.26 -15.32
C SER A 169 12.87 4.00 -16.03
N ILE A 170 13.52 3.50 -17.10
CA ILE A 170 13.04 2.33 -17.86
C ILE A 170 12.73 1.14 -16.94
N TRP A 171 13.68 0.76 -16.08
CA TRP A 171 13.56 -0.36 -15.15
C TRP A 171 12.41 -0.13 -14.16
N PHE A 172 12.31 1.08 -13.62
CA PHE A 172 11.28 1.48 -12.65
C PHE A 172 9.89 1.46 -13.28
N LEU A 173 9.75 2.06 -14.48
CA LEU A 173 8.50 2.08 -15.23
C LEU A 173 8.02 0.67 -15.61
N MET A 174 8.96 -0.23 -15.93
CA MET A 174 8.65 -1.62 -16.20
C MET A 174 8.08 -2.31 -14.96
N ILE A 175 8.73 -2.15 -13.81
CA ILE A 175 8.26 -2.75 -12.54
C ILE A 175 6.91 -2.17 -12.14
N ILE A 176 6.78 -0.84 -12.07
CA ILE A 176 5.54 -0.18 -11.62
C ILE A 176 4.39 -0.42 -12.60
N GLY A 177 4.67 -0.42 -13.91
CA GLY A 177 3.67 -0.74 -14.93
C GLY A 177 3.18 -2.19 -14.82
N ALA A 178 4.10 -3.15 -14.71
CA ALA A 178 3.76 -4.57 -14.59
C ALA A 178 2.98 -4.86 -13.30
N THR A 179 3.44 -4.36 -12.15
CA THR A 179 2.77 -4.56 -10.87
C THR A 179 1.43 -3.82 -10.80
N GLY A 180 1.33 -2.61 -11.39
CA GLY A 180 0.07 -1.88 -11.52
C GLY A 180 -0.95 -2.62 -12.39
N ALA A 181 -0.53 -3.14 -13.54
CA ALA A 181 -1.39 -3.97 -14.40
C ALA A 181 -1.81 -5.27 -13.71
N TRP A 182 -0.91 -5.86 -12.90
CA TRP A 182 -1.21 -7.05 -12.10
C TRP A 182 -2.37 -6.82 -11.12
N TYR A 183 -2.43 -5.69 -10.42
CA TYR A 183 -3.55 -5.40 -9.52
C TYR A 183 -4.90 -5.38 -10.25
N PHE A 184 -4.93 -4.96 -11.53
CA PHE A 184 -6.13 -5.08 -12.34
C PHE A 184 -6.52 -6.54 -12.56
N VAL A 185 -5.55 -7.37 -12.95
CA VAL A 185 -5.76 -8.81 -13.22
C VAL A 185 -6.18 -9.54 -11.94
N GLU A 186 -5.49 -9.28 -10.82
CA GLU A 186 -5.82 -9.86 -9.52
C GLU A 186 -7.25 -9.50 -9.10
N ARG A 187 -7.62 -8.23 -9.24
CA ARG A 187 -8.98 -7.78 -8.90
C ARG A 187 -10.04 -8.42 -9.80
N ALA A 188 -9.83 -8.41 -11.10
CA ALA A 188 -10.76 -8.99 -12.05
C ALA A 188 -10.90 -10.51 -11.85
N GLY A 189 -9.80 -11.20 -11.60
CA GLY A 189 -9.83 -12.64 -11.33
C GLY A 189 -10.60 -12.98 -10.05
N ASN A 190 -10.45 -12.16 -9.00
CA ASN A 190 -11.19 -12.35 -7.75
C ASN A 190 -12.68 -12.04 -7.93
N ASP A 191 -13.04 -10.98 -8.67
CA ASP A 191 -14.44 -10.62 -8.88
C ASP A 191 -15.19 -11.61 -9.80
N LEU A 192 -14.47 -12.30 -10.69
CA LEU A 192 -15.07 -13.24 -11.64
C LEU A 192 -15.19 -14.68 -11.08
N ASN A 193 -14.20 -15.16 -10.35
CA ASN A 193 -14.15 -16.58 -9.97
C ASN A 193 -13.28 -16.90 -8.74
N ASP A 194 -13.03 -15.90 -7.87
CA ASP A 194 -12.16 -16.04 -6.69
C ASP A 194 -10.75 -16.57 -6.99
N ALA A 195 -10.26 -16.33 -8.21
CA ALA A 195 -9.04 -16.97 -8.75
C ALA A 195 -7.79 -16.79 -7.88
N PHE A 196 -7.70 -15.68 -7.17
CA PHE A 196 -6.54 -15.32 -6.33
C PHE A 196 -6.88 -15.23 -4.84
N ILE A 197 -8.08 -15.67 -4.45
CA ILE A 197 -8.45 -15.83 -3.06
C ILE A 197 -7.95 -17.20 -2.60
N TYR A 198 -6.99 -17.18 -1.68
CA TYR A 198 -6.56 -18.39 -0.98
C TYR A 198 -7.43 -18.55 0.27
N PRO A 199 -8.45 -19.40 0.27
CA PRO A 199 -9.26 -19.63 1.44
C PRO A 199 -8.35 -20.14 2.57
N GLY A 200 -8.37 -19.45 3.70
CA GLY A 200 -7.73 -19.97 4.90
C GLY A 200 -8.44 -21.27 5.34
N PRO A 201 -7.79 -22.10 6.17
CA PRO A 201 -8.45 -23.24 6.76
C PRO A 201 -9.73 -22.78 7.46
N LYS A 202 -10.84 -23.46 7.15
CA LYS A 202 -12.07 -23.26 7.91
C LYS A 202 -11.82 -23.81 9.31
N ILE A 203 -12.08 -22.99 10.32
CA ILE A 203 -12.06 -23.46 11.69
C ILE A 203 -13.40 -24.12 11.92
N ASP A 204 -13.35 -25.41 12.13
CA ASP A 204 -14.51 -26.16 12.59
C ASP A 204 -14.61 -25.92 14.11
N VAL A 205 -15.19 -24.78 14.46
CA VAL A 205 -15.45 -24.39 15.86
C VAL A 205 -16.93 -24.62 16.08
N ASP A 206 -17.27 -25.44 17.05
CA ASP A 206 -18.63 -25.45 17.55
C ASP A 206 -18.86 -24.18 18.39
N PRO A 207 -19.65 -23.20 17.87
CA PRO A 207 -19.86 -21.93 18.57
C PRO A 207 -20.48 -22.12 19.96
N GLN A 208 -21.10 -23.26 20.23
CA GLN A 208 -21.77 -23.54 21.53
C GLN A 208 -20.83 -24.09 22.58
N THR A 209 -19.85 -24.90 22.18
CA THR A 209 -18.89 -25.52 23.10
C THR A 209 -17.58 -24.75 23.20
N ASP A 210 -17.04 -24.30 22.10
CA ASP A 210 -15.74 -23.62 22.06
C ASP A 210 -15.84 -22.15 22.49
N ALA A 211 -16.96 -21.44 22.23
CA ALA A 211 -17.15 -20.06 22.67
C ALA A 211 -17.25 -19.88 24.22
N LYS A 212 -17.38 -20.96 24.98
CA LYS A 212 -17.28 -20.95 26.45
C LYS A 212 -15.85 -21.08 26.97
N SER A 213 -14.91 -21.44 26.09
CA SER A 213 -13.49 -21.54 26.43
C SER A 213 -12.84 -20.17 26.37
N PRO A 214 -11.94 -19.81 27.28
CA PRO A 214 -11.23 -18.56 27.22
C PRO A 214 -10.33 -18.54 25.96
N ILE A 215 -10.25 -17.40 25.32
CA ILE A 215 -9.30 -17.17 24.21
C ILE A 215 -7.88 -17.30 24.79
N ILE A 216 -7.00 -18.02 24.08
CA ILE A 216 -5.59 -18.13 24.48
C ILE A 216 -4.91 -16.76 24.42
N SER A 217 -3.90 -16.55 25.25
CA SER A 217 -3.11 -15.31 25.19
C SER A 217 -2.38 -15.19 23.84
N VAL A 218 -2.12 -13.95 23.41
CA VAL A 218 -1.34 -13.71 22.20
C VAL A 218 0.07 -14.30 22.31
N ASP A 219 0.67 -14.33 23.50
CA ASP A 219 1.99 -14.90 23.72
C ASP A 219 2.00 -16.40 23.49
N ASN A 220 0.93 -17.12 23.88
CA ASN A 220 0.77 -18.54 23.56
C ASN A 220 0.59 -18.75 22.05
N ALA A 221 -0.15 -17.87 21.39
CA ALA A 221 -0.30 -17.93 19.92
C ALA A 221 1.04 -17.68 19.21
N ILE A 222 1.83 -16.71 19.69
CA ILE A 222 3.19 -16.42 19.20
C ILE A 222 4.12 -17.63 19.41
N ALA A 223 4.14 -18.20 20.59
CA ALA A 223 4.95 -19.39 20.89
C ALA A 223 4.58 -20.56 19.97
N THR A 224 3.28 -20.77 19.72
CA THR A 224 2.79 -21.77 18.77
C THR A 224 3.27 -21.47 17.35
N ALA A 225 3.20 -20.22 16.90
CA ALA A 225 3.67 -19.84 15.56
C ALA A 225 5.17 -20.05 15.39
N GLN A 226 5.97 -19.64 16.39
CA GLN A 226 7.42 -19.80 16.37
C GLN A 226 7.84 -21.27 16.47
N SER A 227 7.05 -22.14 17.09
CA SER A 227 7.28 -23.59 17.06
C SER A 227 7.17 -24.19 15.66
N LYS A 228 6.37 -23.58 14.77
CA LYS A 228 6.19 -24.01 13.37
C LYS A 228 7.17 -23.35 12.42
N ILE A 229 7.45 -22.07 12.61
CA ILE A 229 8.42 -21.28 11.83
C ILE A 229 9.33 -20.56 12.82
N SER A 230 10.40 -21.24 13.26
CA SER A 230 11.29 -20.75 14.32
C SER A 230 11.99 -19.43 13.97
N SER A 231 12.19 -19.16 12.68
CA SER A 231 12.84 -17.93 12.16
C SER A 231 11.84 -16.85 11.76
N LEU A 232 10.56 -16.94 12.19
CA LEU A 232 9.54 -15.95 11.83
C LEU A 232 9.78 -14.65 12.59
N ASP A 233 10.18 -13.61 11.85
CA ASP A 233 10.22 -12.23 12.33
C ASP A 233 8.81 -11.62 12.18
N ILE A 234 8.07 -11.60 13.29
CA ILE A 234 6.66 -11.24 13.31
C ILE A 234 6.49 -9.76 12.98
N LYS A 235 5.69 -9.47 11.94
CA LYS A 235 5.38 -8.12 11.46
C LYS A 235 3.93 -7.72 11.70
N MET A 236 3.03 -8.67 11.80
CA MET A 236 1.61 -8.39 12.07
C MET A 236 0.95 -9.56 12.79
N ILE A 237 0.10 -9.23 13.73
CA ILE A 237 -0.78 -10.18 14.43
C ILE A 237 -2.21 -9.72 14.23
N MET A 238 -3.00 -10.53 13.52
CA MET A 238 -4.44 -10.35 13.45
C MET A 238 -5.07 -11.15 14.58
N LEU A 239 -5.91 -10.47 15.36
CA LEU A 239 -6.59 -11.07 16.51
C LEU A 239 -7.80 -11.90 16.06
N PRO A 240 -8.19 -12.92 16.83
CA PRO A 240 -9.36 -13.72 16.50
C PRO A 240 -10.61 -12.88 16.65
N ARG A 241 -11.52 -13.03 15.69
CA ARG A 241 -12.84 -12.42 15.75
C ARG A 241 -13.88 -13.51 15.97
N ILE A 242 -14.65 -13.34 17.01
CA ILE A 242 -15.72 -14.29 17.38
C ILE A 242 -17.05 -13.60 17.11
N THR A 243 -17.85 -14.17 16.22
CA THR A 243 -19.22 -13.77 15.95
C THR A 243 -20.15 -14.93 16.28
N LYS A 244 -21.47 -14.70 16.21
CA LYS A 244 -22.45 -15.78 16.41
C LYS A 244 -22.34 -16.93 15.39
N GLU A 245 -21.79 -16.63 14.21
CA GLU A 245 -21.78 -17.55 13.08
C GLU A 245 -20.37 -18.01 12.70
N THR A 246 -19.35 -17.24 13.07
CA THR A 246 -17.97 -17.50 12.62
C THR A 246 -16.94 -17.18 13.69
N VAL A 247 -15.89 -17.99 13.70
CA VAL A 247 -14.70 -17.74 14.50
C VAL A 247 -13.50 -17.71 13.59
N SER A 248 -12.72 -16.61 13.64
CA SER A 248 -11.46 -16.53 12.90
C SER A 248 -10.26 -16.87 13.81
N PRO A 249 -9.17 -17.45 13.24
CA PRO A 249 -7.97 -17.75 14.01
C PRO A 249 -7.18 -16.48 14.37
N TYR A 250 -6.22 -16.61 15.28
CA TYR A 250 -5.05 -15.75 15.24
C TYR A 250 -4.34 -15.96 13.91
N ARG A 251 -3.98 -14.87 13.23
CA ARG A 251 -3.09 -14.93 12.07
C ARG A 251 -1.81 -14.16 12.39
N ILE A 252 -0.71 -14.89 12.48
CA ILE A 252 0.60 -14.33 12.79
C ILE A 252 1.42 -14.33 11.51
N GLU A 253 1.69 -13.14 11.01
CA GLU A 253 2.37 -12.91 9.73
C GLU A 253 3.75 -12.29 9.96
N GLY A 254 4.69 -12.60 9.08
CA GLY A 254 6.02 -12.03 9.23
C GLY A 254 6.95 -12.30 8.06
N GLN A 255 8.23 -12.08 8.31
CA GLN A 255 9.30 -12.31 7.36
C GLN A 255 10.18 -13.49 7.79
N VAL A 256 10.73 -14.16 6.81
CA VAL A 256 11.80 -15.15 6.94
C VAL A 256 12.95 -14.77 5.99
N SER A 257 13.91 -15.62 5.77
CA SER A 257 15.04 -15.37 4.86
C SER A 257 14.68 -15.20 3.38
N THR A 258 13.38 -15.36 2.99
CA THR A 258 12.95 -15.19 1.60
C THR A 258 12.75 -13.72 1.27
N LEU A 259 13.49 -13.25 0.27
CA LEU A 259 13.37 -11.87 -0.22
C LEU A 259 12.14 -11.65 -1.09
N LEU A 260 11.67 -10.41 -1.15
CA LEU A 260 10.62 -9.93 -2.05
C LEU A 260 9.29 -10.69 -1.92
N VAL A 261 8.86 -10.98 -0.70
CA VAL A 261 7.51 -11.54 -0.45
C VAL A 261 6.78 -10.71 0.61
N ARG A 262 5.45 -10.64 0.49
CA ARG A 262 4.58 -10.01 1.51
C ARG A 262 4.70 -10.76 2.83
N ASN A 263 4.38 -10.09 3.95
CA ASN A 263 4.36 -10.71 5.28
C ASN A 263 3.46 -11.95 5.31
N ARG A 264 2.28 -11.87 4.70
CA ARG A 264 1.30 -12.97 4.65
C ARG A 264 1.79 -14.24 3.93
N ALA A 265 2.86 -14.15 3.15
CA ALA A 265 3.47 -15.33 2.53
C ALA A 265 4.07 -16.27 3.57
N ASN A 266 4.42 -15.73 4.74
CA ASN A 266 4.89 -16.44 5.91
C ASN A 266 3.91 -16.19 7.03
N GLN A 267 2.99 -17.13 7.25
CA GLN A 267 1.96 -16.99 8.26
C GLN A 267 1.70 -18.31 8.96
N VAL A 268 1.33 -18.21 10.23
CA VAL A 268 0.77 -19.31 11.00
C VAL A 268 -0.61 -18.92 11.49
N LEU A 269 -1.57 -19.77 11.23
CA LEU A 269 -2.92 -19.64 11.74
C LEU A 269 -3.02 -20.50 13.00
N VAL A 270 -3.37 -19.86 14.13
CA VAL A 270 -3.45 -20.53 15.43
C VAL A 270 -4.89 -20.54 15.92
N HIS A 271 -5.34 -21.69 16.40
CA HIS A 271 -6.69 -21.88 16.94
C HIS A 271 -6.92 -20.95 18.15
N PRO A 272 -8.02 -20.17 18.20
CA PRO A 272 -8.20 -19.15 19.23
C PRO A 272 -8.37 -19.69 20.65
N PHE A 273 -8.81 -20.95 20.82
CA PHE A 273 -9.07 -21.58 22.12
C PHE A 273 -8.07 -22.69 22.49
N ARG A 274 -7.19 -23.07 21.54
CA ARG A 274 -6.18 -24.11 21.70
C ARG A 274 -4.85 -23.59 21.17
N ALA A 275 -3.76 -23.87 21.87
CA ALA A 275 -2.42 -23.52 21.38
C ALA A 275 -1.99 -24.47 20.25
N GLU A 276 -2.76 -24.52 19.16
CA GLU A 276 -2.60 -25.41 18.03
C GLU A 276 -2.55 -24.64 16.72
N ALA A 277 -1.55 -24.94 15.88
CA ALA A 277 -1.46 -24.39 14.54
C ALA A 277 -2.36 -25.16 13.57
N ILE A 278 -3.33 -24.47 12.99
CA ILE A 278 -4.32 -25.03 12.06
C ILE A 278 -3.99 -24.75 10.59
N GLY A 279 -2.99 -23.90 10.33
CA GLY A 279 -2.50 -23.61 8.98
C GLY A 279 -1.12 -22.96 9.03
N VAL A 280 -0.26 -23.38 8.14
CA VAL A 280 1.11 -22.84 8.01
C VAL A 280 1.40 -22.53 6.55
N SER A 281 1.88 -21.33 6.29
CA SER A 281 2.43 -20.94 4.99
C SER A 281 3.85 -20.45 5.19
N ASP A 282 4.77 -21.06 4.48
CA ASP A 282 6.20 -20.69 4.49
C ASP A 282 6.66 -20.47 3.06
N SER A 283 7.12 -19.26 2.78
CA SER A 283 7.56 -18.88 1.44
C SER A 283 8.80 -19.63 0.98
N ARG A 284 9.60 -20.18 1.90
CA ARG A 284 10.79 -20.99 1.56
C ARG A 284 10.42 -22.30 0.86
N THR A 285 9.25 -22.85 1.17
CA THR A 285 8.72 -24.10 0.58
C THR A 285 7.65 -23.87 -0.48
N SER A 286 7.27 -22.59 -0.71
CA SER A 286 6.24 -22.24 -1.67
C SER A 286 6.73 -22.38 -3.13
N SER A 287 5.81 -22.69 -4.05
CA SER A 287 6.09 -22.73 -5.49
C SER A 287 6.57 -21.37 -6.02
N LEU A 288 7.31 -21.40 -7.14
CA LEU A 288 7.80 -20.16 -7.78
C LEU A 288 6.64 -19.24 -8.17
N SER A 289 5.54 -19.78 -8.69
CA SER A 289 4.34 -18.99 -9.04
C SER A 289 3.74 -18.26 -7.85
N LYS A 290 3.62 -18.93 -6.68
CA LYS A 290 3.15 -18.31 -5.45
C LYS A 290 4.12 -17.21 -4.97
N ARG A 291 5.43 -17.46 -5.02
CA ARG A 291 6.45 -16.46 -4.66
C ARG A 291 6.42 -15.24 -5.57
N LEU A 292 6.25 -15.42 -6.89
CA LEU A 292 6.09 -14.32 -7.83
C LEU A 292 4.82 -13.51 -7.53
N PHE A 293 3.70 -14.17 -7.25
CA PHE A 293 2.48 -13.51 -6.83
C PHE A 293 2.68 -12.68 -5.56
N GLU A 294 3.33 -13.24 -4.54
CA GLU A 294 3.59 -12.56 -3.28
C GLU A 294 4.69 -11.48 -3.39
N SER A 295 5.42 -11.39 -4.52
CA SER A 295 6.44 -10.36 -4.75
C SER A 295 5.88 -9.04 -5.30
N VAL A 296 4.64 -9.03 -5.77
CA VAL A 296 4.05 -7.84 -6.41
C VAL A 296 4.03 -6.63 -5.50
N ASP A 297 3.60 -6.76 -4.24
CA ASP A 297 3.54 -5.65 -3.30
C ASP A 297 4.92 -5.09 -2.93
N PRO A 298 5.89 -5.89 -2.49
CA PRO A 298 7.23 -5.39 -2.20
C PRO A 298 7.87 -4.69 -3.41
N LEU A 299 7.68 -5.21 -4.62
CA LEU A 299 8.16 -4.60 -5.84
C LEU A 299 7.41 -3.31 -6.20
N HIS A 300 6.12 -3.22 -5.90
CA HIS A 300 5.36 -2.01 -6.15
C HIS A 300 5.65 -0.90 -5.14
N PHE A 301 5.75 -1.26 -3.87
CA PHE A 301 5.94 -0.29 -2.77
C PHE A 301 7.41 0.12 -2.60
N GLY A 302 8.33 -0.73 -3.04
CA GLY A 302 9.77 -0.49 -2.91
C GLY A 302 10.28 -0.55 -1.47
N ASP A 303 9.61 -1.29 -0.58
CA ASP A 303 9.91 -1.34 0.85
C ASP A 303 10.84 -2.51 1.25
N PHE A 304 11.19 -3.38 0.30
CA PHE A 304 11.97 -4.59 0.49
C PHE A 304 13.42 -4.37 0.99
N GLY A 305 13.96 -3.18 0.86
CA GLY A 305 15.28 -2.77 1.37
C GLY A 305 15.17 -1.63 2.40
N GLY A 306 14.04 -1.52 3.11
CA GLY A 306 13.80 -0.50 4.11
C GLY A 306 13.80 0.92 3.52
N LEU A 307 14.34 1.89 4.27
CA LEU A 307 14.34 3.30 3.85
C LEU A 307 15.14 3.54 2.57
N LEU A 308 16.26 2.82 2.36
CA LEU A 308 17.11 3.03 1.18
C LEU A 308 16.34 2.72 -0.12
N SER A 309 15.69 1.56 -0.20
CA SER A 309 14.91 1.21 -1.39
C SER A 309 13.72 2.14 -1.59
N LYS A 310 13.06 2.59 -0.53
CA LYS A 310 11.98 3.60 -0.60
C LYS A 310 12.49 4.93 -1.16
N LEU A 311 13.66 5.41 -0.75
CA LEU A 311 14.25 6.65 -1.28
C LEU A 311 14.63 6.52 -2.75
N ILE A 312 15.12 5.36 -3.18
CA ILE A 312 15.36 5.07 -4.59
C ILE A 312 14.03 5.13 -5.36
N TYR A 313 12.99 4.45 -4.88
CA TYR A 313 11.66 4.47 -5.51
C TYR A 313 11.04 5.86 -5.53
N PHE A 314 11.16 6.61 -4.45
CA PHE A 314 10.74 8.02 -4.40
C PHE A 314 11.44 8.86 -5.47
N SER A 315 12.75 8.71 -5.63
CA SER A 315 13.54 9.47 -6.61
C SER A 315 13.10 9.15 -8.05
N PHE A 316 12.93 7.87 -8.39
CA PHE A 316 12.44 7.46 -9.71
C PHE A 316 10.96 7.77 -9.92
N GLY A 317 10.14 7.72 -8.88
CA GLY A 317 8.78 8.21 -8.89
C GLY A 317 8.73 9.70 -9.21
N ALA A 318 9.59 10.52 -8.61
CA ALA A 318 9.70 11.95 -8.91
C ALA A 318 10.12 12.19 -10.37
N LEU A 319 11.05 11.40 -10.91
CA LEU A 319 11.39 11.46 -12.34
C LEU A 319 10.18 11.13 -13.24
N THR A 320 9.34 10.18 -12.85
CA THR A 320 8.10 9.85 -13.57
C THR A 320 7.09 10.98 -13.53
N VAL A 321 6.99 11.71 -12.42
CA VAL A 321 6.18 12.95 -12.35
C VAL A 321 6.72 14.01 -13.28
N VAL A 322 8.05 14.25 -13.28
CA VAL A 322 8.72 15.18 -14.21
C VAL A 322 8.44 14.81 -15.67
N MET A 323 8.52 13.53 -16.01
CA MET A 323 8.15 13.03 -17.34
C MET A 323 6.71 13.34 -17.70
N SER A 324 5.78 13.08 -16.81
CA SER A 324 4.35 13.30 -17.04
C SER A 324 4.05 14.79 -17.26
N VAL A 325 4.63 15.65 -16.44
CA VAL A 325 4.47 17.12 -16.53
C VAL A 325 5.13 17.67 -17.80
N SER A 326 6.37 17.29 -18.09
CA SER A 326 7.09 17.73 -19.28
C SER A 326 6.43 17.24 -20.57
N GLY A 327 5.93 16.00 -20.58
CA GLY A 327 5.17 15.44 -21.68
C GLY A 327 3.89 16.22 -21.96
N LEU A 328 3.10 16.52 -20.92
CA LEU A 328 1.89 17.33 -21.03
C LEU A 328 2.20 18.75 -21.54
N TRP A 329 3.25 19.38 -21.00
CA TRP A 329 3.67 20.70 -21.45
C TRP A 329 4.07 20.72 -22.94
N MET A 330 4.87 19.74 -23.40
CA MET A 330 5.26 19.62 -24.81
C MET A 330 4.05 19.40 -25.72
N TRP A 331 3.11 18.56 -25.29
CA TRP A 331 1.88 18.31 -26.01
C TRP A 331 1.01 19.58 -26.15
N GLN A 332 0.82 20.35 -25.08
CA GLN A 332 0.08 21.60 -25.10
C GLN A 332 0.72 22.61 -26.04
N ARG A 333 2.06 22.75 -26.02
CA ARG A 333 2.79 23.65 -26.90
C ARG A 333 2.69 23.24 -28.37
N ARG A 334 2.72 21.94 -28.66
CA ARG A 334 2.53 21.42 -30.02
C ARG A 334 1.12 21.74 -30.53
N ASN A 335 0.10 21.51 -29.72
CA ASN A 335 -1.28 21.77 -30.10
C ASN A 335 -1.52 23.25 -30.38
N LYS A 336 -1.01 24.14 -29.52
CA LYS A 336 -1.10 25.58 -29.72
C LYS A 336 -0.46 26.01 -31.06
N ALA A 337 0.72 25.47 -31.39
CA ALA A 337 1.39 25.76 -32.66
C ALA A 337 0.64 25.18 -33.89
N LEU A 338 -0.16 24.14 -33.74
CA LEU A 338 -1.04 23.60 -34.78
C LEU A 338 -2.29 24.46 -34.94
N GLU A 339 -2.86 24.96 -33.86
CA GLU A 339 -3.97 25.91 -33.84
C GLU A 339 -3.62 27.20 -34.57
N GLU A 340 -2.46 27.78 -34.27
CA GLU A 340 -1.94 28.97 -34.94
C GLU A 340 -1.73 28.78 -36.45
N LYS A 341 -1.56 27.55 -36.92
CA LYS A 341 -1.44 27.18 -38.33
C LYS A 341 -2.76 26.76 -38.99
N GLY A 342 -3.88 26.87 -38.32
CA GLY A 342 -5.20 26.38 -38.79
C GLY A 342 -5.31 24.87 -38.95
N LEU A 343 -4.40 24.10 -38.35
CA LEU A 343 -4.34 22.64 -38.46
C LEU A 343 -4.86 21.94 -37.20
N ALA A 344 -5.57 22.66 -36.32
CA ALA A 344 -6.06 22.12 -35.08
C ALA A 344 -7.19 21.10 -35.29
N TYR A 345 -7.03 19.93 -34.70
CA TYR A 345 -8.08 18.92 -34.65
C TYR A 345 -9.14 19.33 -33.62
N GLN A 346 -10.36 19.65 -34.06
CA GLN A 346 -11.46 20.19 -33.22
C GLN A 346 -11.90 19.30 -32.04
N SER A 347 -11.53 18.02 -32.01
CA SER A 347 -12.03 17.07 -31.01
C SER A 347 -11.36 17.14 -29.63
N MET A 348 -10.26 17.87 -29.45
CA MET A 348 -9.47 17.81 -28.22
C MET A 348 -9.88 18.81 -27.14
N GLY A 349 -10.69 19.81 -27.44
CA GLY A 349 -11.23 20.75 -26.44
C GLY A 349 -12.07 20.07 -25.37
N SER A 350 -12.95 19.16 -25.80
CA SER A 350 -13.85 18.41 -24.91
C SER A 350 -13.12 17.48 -23.94
N ILE A 351 -12.05 16.82 -24.38
CA ILE A 351 -11.25 15.90 -23.55
C ILE A 351 -10.55 16.65 -22.40
N LYS A 352 -10.09 17.89 -22.64
CA LYS A 352 -9.45 18.73 -21.61
C LYS A 352 -10.42 19.04 -20.45
N TYR A 353 -11.67 19.39 -20.78
CA TYR A 353 -12.68 19.70 -19.77
C TYR A 353 -13.21 18.44 -19.08
N ILE A 354 -13.33 17.33 -19.79
CA ILE A 354 -13.72 16.03 -19.22
C ILE A 354 -12.66 15.56 -18.21
N SER A 355 -11.37 15.60 -18.58
CA SER A 355 -10.30 15.17 -17.67
C SER A 355 -10.18 16.07 -16.43
N LEU A 356 -10.33 17.39 -16.59
CA LEU A 356 -10.34 18.33 -15.46
C LEU A 356 -11.59 18.11 -14.59
N GLY A 357 -12.74 17.90 -15.19
CA GLY A 357 -14.01 17.63 -14.48
C GLY A 357 -13.95 16.32 -13.67
N ILE A 358 -13.40 15.25 -14.24
CA ILE A 358 -13.19 13.97 -13.53
C ILE A 358 -12.26 14.16 -12.32
N VAL A 359 -11.14 14.83 -12.50
CA VAL A 359 -10.16 15.08 -11.41
C VAL A 359 -10.78 15.93 -10.31
N THR A 360 -11.42 17.04 -10.68
CA THR A 360 -12.06 17.94 -9.69
C THR A 360 -13.22 17.25 -8.99
N GLY A 361 -14.06 16.52 -9.74
CA GLY A 361 -15.17 15.74 -9.19
C GLY A 361 -14.68 14.65 -8.24
N SER A 362 -13.61 13.93 -8.57
CA SER A 362 -13.02 12.91 -7.70
C SER A 362 -12.49 13.49 -6.39
N ILE A 363 -11.83 14.65 -6.43
CA ILE A 363 -11.35 15.34 -5.24
C ILE A 363 -12.52 15.78 -4.35
N ILE A 364 -13.58 16.38 -4.93
CA ILE A 364 -14.75 16.82 -4.20
C ILE A 364 -15.48 15.64 -3.55
N VAL A 365 -15.79 14.59 -4.32
CA VAL A 365 -16.45 13.38 -3.81
C VAL A 365 -15.63 12.70 -2.75
N GLY A 366 -14.32 12.60 -2.96
CA GLY A 366 -13.40 12.02 -1.97
C GLY A 366 -13.33 12.83 -0.68
N SER A 367 -13.27 14.16 -0.78
CA SER A 367 -13.29 15.05 0.40
C SER A 367 -14.60 14.94 1.18
N ILE A 368 -15.73 14.86 0.49
CA ILE A 368 -17.05 14.64 1.11
C ILE A 368 -17.09 13.27 1.78
N ALA A 369 -16.63 12.21 1.11
CA ALA A 369 -16.61 10.86 1.67
C ALA A 369 -15.73 10.78 2.92
N ILE A 370 -14.54 11.41 2.90
CA ILE A 370 -13.67 11.51 4.08
C ILE A 370 -14.37 12.26 5.22
N TYR A 371 -14.99 13.39 4.92
CA TYR A 371 -15.73 14.17 5.92
C TYR A 371 -16.86 13.34 6.55
N VAL A 372 -17.68 12.69 5.74
CA VAL A 372 -18.80 11.86 6.21
C VAL A 372 -18.31 10.71 7.08
N VAL A 373 -17.30 9.94 6.62
CA VAL A 373 -16.76 8.80 7.39
C VAL A 373 -16.03 9.26 8.67
N THR A 374 -15.36 10.42 8.64
CA THR A 374 -14.56 10.88 9.78
C THR A 374 -15.41 11.57 10.85
N PHE A 375 -16.47 12.29 10.45
CA PHE A 375 -17.21 13.18 11.35
C PHE A 375 -18.68 12.80 11.56
N GLN A 376 -19.27 11.97 10.71
CA GLN A 376 -20.68 11.55 10.84
C GLN A 376 -20.89 10.06 11.16
N GLY A 377 -19.81 9.28 11.23
CA GLY A 377 -19.88 7.90 11.73
C GLY A 377 -20.58 6.89 10.83
N ILE A 378 -20.58 7.11 9.50
CA ILE A 378 -21.16 6.16 8.52
C ILE A 378 -20.05 5.35 7.86
#